data_a057e31855ba6e781f5191975d9608d0
#
_entry.id   a057e31855ba6e781f5191975d9608d0
#
_cell.length_a   1.000
_cell.length_b   1.000
_cell.length_c   1.000
_cell.angle_alpha   90.00
_cell.angle_beta   90.00
_cell.angle_gamma   90.00
#
_symmetry.space_group_name_H-M   'P 1'
#
loop_
_entity.id
_entity.type
_entity.pdbx_description
1 polymer ?
#
loop_
_entity_poly.entity_id
_entity_poly.type
_entity_poly.pdbx_seq_one_letter_code
_entity_poly.pdbx_strand_id
1 'polypeptide(L)' 'METPSVNHNDRDWLDVYRAAAMEFDRDKLPARIDVAEKAIHQRLRGLPIAHSKEHRKLRDALNSLAVLKRML' A
#
# COMPACT_ATOMS: atom_id res chain seq x y z
N MET A 1 -5.64 22.92 12.41
CA MET A 1 -5.49 22.31 12.27
C MET A 1 -4.97 21.36 11.97
N GLU A 2 -4.96 21.05 11.65
CA GLU A 2 -4.62 20.20 11.33
C GLU A 2 -3.64 19.54 11.32
N THR A 3 -2.85 19.57 11.71
CA THR A 3 -1.89 18.79 11.71
C THR A 3 -1.99 17.36 11.66
N PRO A 4 -2.85 16.80 11.29
CA PRO A 4 -3.03 15.40 11.16
C PRO A 4 -2.08 14.72 10.24
N SER A 5 -1.28 15.45 9.58
CA SER A 5 -0.33 14.86 8.67
C SER A 5 0.59 13.87 9.34
N VAL A 6 0.80 14.01 10.63
CA VAL A 6 1.65 13.08 11.35
C VAL A 6 1.07 11.68 11.35
N ASN A 7 -0.23 11.58 11.45
CA ASN A 7 -0.88 10.29 11.49
C ASN A 7 -1.01 9.64 10.15
N HIS A 8 -0.92 10.40 9.09
CA HIS A 8 -1.03 9.83 7.77
C HIS A 8 0.04 8.81 7.48
N ASN A 9 1.23 9.02 8.02
CA ASN A 9 2.35 8.16 7.69
C ASN A 9 2.11 6.70 8.04
N ASP A 10 1.31 6.45 9.06
CA ASP A 10 1.08 5.08 9.48
C ASP A 10 0.08 4.35 8.61
N ARG A 11 -0.80 5.08 7.92
CA ARG A 11 -1.90 4.47 7.19
C ARG A 11 -1.96 4.81 5.72
N ASP A 12 -1.07 5.66 5.25
CA ASP A 12 -1.10 6.05 3.84
C ASP A 12 -1.07 4.85 2.92
N TRP A 13 -0.24 3.87 3.23
CA TRP A 13 -0.13 2.70 2.38
C TRP A 13 -1.46 1.94 2.32
N LEU A 14 -2.19 1.90 3.44
CA LEU A 14 -3.46 1.18 3.49
C LEU A 14 -4.51 1.85 2.63
N ASP A 15 -4.55 3.17 2.66
CA ASP A 15 -5.51 3.92 1.86
C ASP A 15 -5.28 3.70 0.37
N VAL A 16 -4.03 3.79 -0.07
CA VAL A 16 -3.73 3.60 -1.49
C VAL A 16 -3.85 2.14 -1.90
N TYR A 17 -3.57 1.22 -0.97
CA TYR A 17 -3.78 -0.19 -1.22
C TYR A 17 -5.26 -0.49 -1.45
N ARG A 18 -6.12 0.06 -0.60
CA ARG A 18 -7.57 -0.12 -0.76
C ARG A 18 -8.06 0.48 -2.06
N ALA A 19 -7.53 1.64 -2.42
CA ALA A 19 -7.91 2.27 -3.67
C ALA A 19 -7.60 1.36 -4.85
N ALA A 20 -6.45 0.69 -4.82
CA ALA A 20 -6.09 -0.25 -5.88
C ALA A 20 -6.99 -1.47 -5.87
N ALA A 21 -7.24 -2.02 -4.67
CA ALA A 21 -8.04 -3.23 -4.55
C ALA A 21 -9.48 -3.03 -4.99
N MET A 22 -9.98 -1.80 -4.85
CA MET A 22 -11.36 -1.48 -5.19
C MET A 22 -11.52 -0.81 -6.54
N GLU A 23 -10.45 -0.65 -7.30
CA GLU A 23 -10.53 -0.01 -8.60
C GLU A 23 -11.12 -0.96 -9.63
N PHE A 24 -12.23 -0.57 -10.23
CA PHE A 24 -12.88 -1.39 -11.24
C PHE A 24 -12.47 -1.03 -12.66
N ASP A 25 -11.87 0.13 -12.83
CA ASP A 25 -11.46 0.58 -14.15
C ASP A 25 -10.06 0.06 -14.45
N ARG A 26 -9.97 -0.85 -15.41
CA ARG A 26 -8.70 -1.47 -15.76
C ARG A 26 -7.66 -0.47 -16.24
N ASP A 27 -8.12 0.61 -16.83
CA ASP A 27 -7.19 1.63 -17.32
C ASP A 27 -6.52 2.37 -16.17
N LYS A 28 -7.19 2.47 -15.03
CA LYS A 28 -6.66 3.16 -13.87
C LYS A 28 -5.92 2.22 -12.92
N LEU A 29 -6.20 0.94 -13.01
CA LEU A 29 -5.67 -0.02 -12.05
C LEU A 29 -4.14 -0.07 -12.02
N PRO A 30 -3.42 -0.07 -13.15
CA PRO A 30 -1.96 -0.12 -13.09
C PRO A 30 -1.35 1.05 -12.33
N ALA A 31 -1.89 2.25 -12.51
CA ALA A 31 -1.39 3.42 -11.79
C ALA A 31 -1.66 3.31 -10.30
N ARG A 32 -2.85 2.80 -9.95
CA ARG A 32 -3.20 2.63 -8.54
C ARG A 32 -2.29 1.60 -7.87
N ILE A 33 -2.01 0.52 -8.57
CA ILE A 33 -1.13 -0.51 -8.04
C ILE A 33 0.28 0.04 -7.84
N ASP A 34 0.76 0.83 -8.80
CA ASP A 34 2.10 1.42 -8.70
C ASP A 34 2.21 2.32 -7.48
N VAL A 35 1.22 3.18 -7.27
CA VAL A 35 1.20 4.07 -6.11
C VAL A 35 1.19 3.27 -4.82
N ALA A 36 0.37 2.22 -4.77
CA ALA A 36 0.28 1.40 -3.57
C ALA A 36 1.59 0.67 -3.29
N GLU A 37 2.21 0.13 -4.32
CA GLU A 37 3.49 -0.57 -4.14
C GLU A 37 4.56 0.37 -3.59
N LYS A 38 4.63 1.58 -4.14
CA LYS A 38 5.62 2.54 -3.67
C LYS A 38 5.39 2.91 -2.22
N ALA A 39 4.14 3.14 -1.85
CA ALA A 39 3.81 3.49 -0.47
C ALA A 39 4.18 2.36 0.49
N ILE A 40 3.90 1.11 0.11
CA ILE A 40 4.22 -0.04 0.92
C ILE A 40 5.73 -0.20 1.09
N HIS A 41 6.48 -0.04 -0.01
CA HIS A 41 7.94 -0.14 0.06
C HIS A 41 8.53 0.93 0.95
N GLN A 42 8.02 2.16 0.86
CA GLN A 42 8.50 3.22 1.73
C GLN A 42 8.23 2.91 3.19
N ARG A 43 7.07 2.38 3.47
CA ARG A 43 6.72 2.02 4.85
C ARG A 43 7.64 0.92 5.36
N LEU A 44 7.90 -0.08 4.53
CA LEU A 44 8.79 -1.18 4.91
C LEU A 44 10.20 -0.68 5.24
N ARG A 45 10.69 0.28 4.47
CA ARG A 45 12.04 0.80 4.72
C ARG A 45 12.17 1.45 6.07
N GLY A 46 11.12 2.17 6.49
CA GLY A 46 11.18 2.90 7.74
C GLY A 46 10.69 2.10 8.94
N LEU A 47 10.26 0.85 8.72
CA LEU A 47 9.66 0.08 9.79
C LEU A 47 10.70 -0.74 10.53
N PRO A 48 10.80 -0.59 11.86
CA PRO A 48 11.73 -1.39 12.64
C PRO A 48 11.42 -2.88 12.53
N ILE A 49 12.46 -3.70 12.62
CA ILE A 49 12.31 -5.15 12.54
C ILE A 49 11.40 -5.68 13.63
N ALA A 50 11.35 -4.99 14.77
CA ALA A 50 10.51 -5.42 15.89
C ALA A 50 9.02 -5.43 15.55
N HIS A 51 8.62 -4.71 14.50
CA HIS A 51 7.21 -4.66 14.10
C HIS A 51 6.87 -5.77 13.10
N SER A 52 7.04 -7.00 13.53
CA SER A 52 6.89 -8.14 12.62
C SER A 52 5.47 -8.29 12.08
N LYS A 53 4.46 -7.94 12.87
CA LYS A 53 3.08 -8.05 12.40
C LYS A 53 2.82 -7.10 11.24
N GLU A 54 3.31 -5.90 11.35
CA GLU A 54 3.12 -4.92 10.27
C GLU A 54 3.92 -5.31 9.05
N HIS A 55 5.13 -5.81 9.24
CA HIS A 55 5.91 -6.34 8.12
C HIS A 55 5.13 -7.38 7.35
N ARG A 56 4.49 -8.29 8.06
CA ARG A 56 3.70 -9.33 7.41
C ARG A 56 2.53 -8.75 6.63
N LYS A 57 1.83 -7.80 7.23
CA LYS A 57 0.70 -7.16 6.54
C LYS A 57 1.14 -6.48 5.27
N LEU A 58 2.26 -5.78 5.32
CA LEU A 58 2.77 -5.07 4.15
C LEU A 58 3.19 -6.05 3.05
N ARG A 59 3.83 -7.14 3.43
CA ARG A 59 4.23 -8.14 2.45
C ARG A 59 3.02 -8.83 1.84
N ASP A 60 2.02 -9.12 2.65
CA ASP A 60 0.79 -9.71 2.14
C ASP A 60 0.10 -8.77 1.16
N ALA A 61 0.10 -7.48 1.46
CA ALA A 61 -0.47 -6.50 0.55
C ALA A 61 0.29 -6.45 -0.77
N LEU A 62 1.62 -6.53 -0.72
CA LEU A 62 2.42 -6.57 -1.94
C LEU A 62 2.10 -7.80 -2.77
N ASN A 63 1.92 -8.94 -2.12
CA ASN A 63 1.56 -10.16 -2.82
C ASN A 63 0.20 -10.03 -3.50
N SER A 64 -0.75 -9.42 -2.81
CA SER A 64 -2.08 -9.19 -3.39
C SER A 64 -2.00 -8.29 -4.61
N LEU A 65 -1.19 -7.23 -4.52
CA LEU A 65 -1.02 -6.32 -5.65
C LEU A 65 -0.35 -7.03 -6.83
N ALA A 66 0.59 -7.92 -6.54
CA ALA A 66 1.24 -8.68 -7.60
C ALA A 66 0.24 -9.56 -8.33
N VAL A 67 -0.70 -10.16 -7.59
CA VAL A 67 -1.76 -10.97 -8.20
C VAL A 67 -2.63 -10.09 -9.09
N LEU A 68 -2.99 -8.90 -8.62
CA LEU A 68 -3.80 -7.98 -9.42
C LEU A 68 -3.07 -7.61 -10.72
N LYS A 69 -1.77 -7.40 -10.65
CA LYS A 69 -0.98 -7.10 -11.84
C LYS A 69 -1.05 -8.22 -12.87
N ARG A 70 -1.02 -9.45 -12.41
CA ARG A 70 -1.08 -10.59 -13.32
C ARG A 70 -2.41 -10.68 -14.03
N MET A 71 -3.45 -10.12 -13.45
CA MET A 71 -4.78 -10.18 -14.02
C MET A 71 -5.04 -9.07 -15.04
N LEU A 72 -4.11 -8.17 -15.18
CA LEU A 72 -4.21 -7.10 -16.18
C LEU A 72 -3.80 -7.63 -17.60
#